data_2fae177233b6d9561d3c8e762701f78d
#
_entry.id   2fae177233b6d9561d3c8e762701f78d
#
_cell.length_a   1.000
_cell.length_b   1.000
_cell.length_c   1.000
_cell.angle_alpha   90.00
_cell.angle_beta   90.00
_cell.angle_gamma   90.00
#
_symmetry.space_group_name_H-M   'P 1'
#
loop_
_entity.id
_entity.type
_entity.pdbx_description
1 polymer ?
#
loop_
_entity_poly.entity_id
_entity_poly.type
_entity_poly.pdbx_seq_one_letter_code
_entity_poly.pdbx_strand_id
1 'polypeptide(L)'
;MRADGRTAEQMRPLKITPDFISTAEGSVLIELGNTRVICTATVDDGVPGFLKGSGKGWVTSEYGMLPRATEERTPREAARGKQSGRTLEIQRLIGRSLRAVTDQEGLGERTVWIDCDVIQADGGTRTASITGAFVALALAFERLVAAGILKSSPLIDSVAATSVGIVDDRALLDLAYEEDSRAEVDMNVVMTGDGHFVEIQATAEGRAFSGSEMQDLLALAAAGIRRLTEEQRALLPVKFSARAR
;
A
#
# COMPACT_ATOMS: atom_id res chain seq x y z
N MET A 1 7.74 -27.35 0.23
CA MET A 1 8.66 -26.21 -0.03
C MET A 1 7.93 -25.34 -1.03
N ARG A 2 7.96 -24.01 -0.91
CA ARG A 2 7.33 -23.10 -1.88
C ARG A 2 8.01 -23.24 -3.24
N ALA A 3 7.31 -22.95 -4.34
CA ALA A 3 7.84 -23.16 -5.70
C ALA A 3 9.13 -22.35 -5.97
N ASP A 4 9.26 -21.17 -5.35
CA ASP A 4 10.44 -20.31 -5.44
C ASP A 4 11.53 -20.60 -4.37
N GLY A 5 11.37 -21.64 -3.58
CA GLY A 5 12.31 -22.08 -2.55
C GLY A 5 12.24 -21.34 -1.21
N ARG A 6 11.34 -20.35 -1.05
CA ARG A 6 11.16 -19.63 0.22
C ARG A 6 10.61 -20.53 1.33
N THR A 7 10.92 -20.15 2.58
CA THR A 7 10.22 -20.70 3.75
C THR A 7 8.83 -20.05 3.89
N ALA A 8 8.00 -20.61 4.78
CA ALA A 8 6.64 -20.09 5.03
C ALA A 8 6.64 -18.61 5.50
N GLU A 9 7.66 -18.22 6.25
CA GLU A 9 7.81 -16.91 6.89
C GLU A 9 8.64 -15.92 6.05
N GLN A 10 9.11 -16.35 4.88
CA GLN A 10 10.00 -15.54 4.05
C GLN A 10 9.23 -14.76 3.00
N MET A 11 9.45 -13.44 2.97
CA MET A 11 8.97 -12.56 1.90
C MET A 11 9.82 -12.68 0.64
N ARG A 12 9.24 -12.35 -0.49
CA ARG A 12 9.98 -12.13 -1.75
C ARG A 12 10.99 -10.97 -1.56
N PRO A 13 12.03 -10.90 -2.39
CA PRO A 13 12.95 -9.76 -2.38
C PRO A 13 12.18 -8.46 -2.61
N LEU A 14 12.44 -7.47 -1.73
CA LEU A 14 11.88 -6.11 -1.82
C LEU A 14 12.95 -5.16 -2.36
N LYS A 15 12.54 -4.29 -3.28
CA LYS A 15 13.33 -3.15 -3.72
C LYS A 15 12.39 -1.97 -3.90
N ILE A 16 12.75 -0.83 -3.33
CA ILE A 16 12.04 0.45 -3.49
C ILE A 16 13.03 1.44 -4.09
N THR A 17 12.70 1.98 -5.27
CA THR A 17 13.51 2.97 -5.97
C THR A 17 12.81 4.32 -5.89
N PRO A 18 13.28 5.26 -5.05
CA PRO A 18 12.69 6.59 -4.94
C PRO A 18 12.98 7.44 -6.19
N ASP A 19 12.24 8.53 -6.35
CA ASP A 19 12.38 9.52 -7.43
C ASP A 19 12.32 8.91 -8.84
N PHE A 20 11.49 7.89 -9.01
CA PHE A 20 11.38 7.14 -10.26
C PHE A 20 10.74 7.98 -11.38
N ILE A 21 9.75 8.82 -11.05
CA ILE A 21 9.13 9.80 -11.97
C ILE A 21 9.56 11.20 -11.50
N SER A 22 10.29 11.92 -12.33
CA SER A 22 10.89 13.20 -11.96
C SER A 22 9.92 14.37 -11.89
N THR A 23 8.72 14.24 -12.46
CA THR A 23 7.70 15.31 -12.52
C THR A 23 6.74 15.32 -11.35
N ALA A 24 6.66 14.23 -10.56
CA ALA A 24 5.78 14.14 -9.40
C ALA A 24 6.45 14.70 -8.13
N GLU A 25 5.68 15.23 -7.19
CA GLU A 25 6.19 15.68 -5.88
C GLU A 25 6.76 14.52 -5.07
N GLY A 26 6.26 13.32 -5.24
CA GLY A 26 6.86 12.10 -4.71
C GLY A 26 6.63 10.94 -5.65
N SER A 27 7.63 10.08 -5.83
CA SER A 27 7.45 8.89 -6.68
C SER A 27 8.38 7.75 -6.28
N VAL A 28 7.90 6.54 -6.49
CA VAL A 28 8.69 5.32 -6.30
C VAL A 28 8.32 4.25 -7.33
N LEU A 29 9.28 3.42 -7.65
CA LEU A 29 9.03 2.07 -8.16
C LEU A 29 9.23 1.10 -7.00
N ILE A 30 8.17 0.39 -6.60
CA ILE A 30 8.26 -0.73 -5.67
C ILE A 30 8.25 -2.06 -6.43
N GLU A 31 9.20 -2.92 -6.10
CA GLU A 31 9.37 -4.26 -6.63
C GLU A 31 9.33 -5.24 -5.46
N LEU A 32 8.38 -6.17 -5.47
CA LEU A 32 8.25 -7.25 -4.49
C LEU A 32 8.24 -8.58 -5.27
N GLY A 33 9.40 -9.22 -5.35
CA GLY A 33 9.61 -10.29 -6.31
C GLY A 33 9.37 -9.81 -7.74
N ASN A 34 8.42 -10.45 -8.43
CA ASN A 34 8.03 -10.06 -9.78
C ASN A 34 6.90 -9.01 -9.81
N THR A 35 6.27 -8.70 -8.68
CA THR A 35 5.27 -7.62 -8.63
C THR A 35 5.97 -6.28 -8.67
N ARG A 36 5.56 -5.39 -9.58
CA ARG A 36 6.12 -4.05 -9.79
C ARG A 36 5.00 -3.03 -9.89
N VAL A 37 5.10 -1.98 -9.07
CA VAL A 37 4.12 -0.89 -9.05
C VAL A 37 4.85 0.45 -9.05
N ILE A 38 4.43 1.35 -9.94
CA ILE A 38 4.82 2.75 -9.86
C ILE A 38 3.79 3.43 -8.96
N CYS A 39 4.27 4.14 -7.94
CA CYS A 39 3.43 4.96 -7.07
C CYS A 39 3.90 6.41 -7.17
N THR A 40 2.97 7.33 -7.42
CA THR A 40 3.24 8.77 -7.42
C THR A 40 2.34 9.49 -6.42
N ALA A 41 2.82 10.63 -5.95
CA ALA A 41 2.06 11.56 -5.12
C ALA A 41 2.11 12.94 -5.77
N THR A 42 0.94 13.49 -6.07
CA THR A 42 0.75 14.85 -6.60
C THR A 42 0.00 15.67 -5.58
N VAL A 43 0.42 16.91 -5.36
CA VAL A 43 -0.19 17.79 -4.35
C VAL A 43 -0.84 19.00 -5.01
N ASP A 44 -2.16 19.09 -4.87
CA ASP A 44 -2.97 20.20 -5.36
C ASP A 44 -3.43 21.09 -4.21
N ASP A 45 -3.50 22.41 -4.45
CA ASP A 45 -4.18 23.34 -3.57
C ASP A 45 -5.69 23.12 -3.60
N GLY A 46 -6.29 23.13 -2.40
CA GLY A 46 -7.74 22.94 -2.23
C GLY A 46 -8.14 21.51 -1.91
N VAL A 47 -9.39 21.35 -1.53
CA VAL A 47 -9.97 20.10 -1.07
C VAL A 47 -11.33 19.85 -1.70
N PRO A 48 -11.82 18.59 -1.72
CA PRO A 48 -13.19 18.28 -2.13
C PRO A 48 -14.22 19.11 -1.39
N GLY A 49 -15.37 19.37 -2.03
CA GLY A 49 -16.41 20.26 -1.53
C GLY A 49 -16.88 19.97 -0.09
N PHE A 50 -16.87 18.71 0.32
CA PHE A 50 -17.27 18.30 1.67
C PHE A 50 -16.24 18.67 2.78
N LEU A 51 -15.02 19.10 2.41
CA LEU A 51 -13.98 19.56 3.34
C LEU A 51 -13.68 21.05 3.23
N LYS A 52 -14.29 21.77 2.29
CA LYS A 52 -14.05 23.22 2.14
C LYS A 52 -14.38 23.99 3.41
N GLY A 53 -13.43 24.80 3.88
CA GLY A 53 -13.57 25.61 5.09
C GLY A 53 -13.38 24.82 6.39
N SER A 54 -12.98 23.55 6.33
CA SER A 54 -12.72 22.72 7.52
C SER A 54 -11.30 22.88 8.06
N GLY A 55 -10.38 23.45 7.27
CA GLY A 55 -8.95 23.52 7.57
C GLY A 55 -8.22 22.18 7.42
N LYS A 56 -8.90 21.14 6.91
CA LYS A 56 -8.36 19.78 6.76
C LYS A 56 -8.00 19.49 5.31
N GLY A 57 -6.87 18.81 5.11
CA GLY A 57 -6.49 18.27 3.82
C GLY A 57 -7.08 16.90 3.55
N TRP A 58 -6.80 16.38 2.37
CA TRP A 58 -7.31 15.09 1.93
C TRP A 58 -6.23 14.28 1.21
N VAL A 59 -6.19 12.99 1.45
CA VAL A 59 -5.39 12.03 0.67
C VAL A 59 -6.36 11.09 -0.02
N THR A 60 -6.28 11.04 -1.34
CA THR A 60 -7.07 10.14 -2.18
C THR A 60 -6.15 9.31 -3.05
N SER A 61 -6.68 8.25 -3.67
CA SER A 61 -5.85 7.40 -4.52
C SER A 61 -6.61 6.84 -5.71
N GLU A 62 -5.87 6.65 -6.79
CA GLU A 62 -6.26 5.87 -7.94
C GLU A 62 -5.36 4.63 -8.06
N TYR A 63 -5.89 3.59 -8.67
CA TYR A 63 -5.19 2.33 -8.88
C TYR A 63 -5.56 1.78 -10.25
N GLY A 64 -4.55 1.29 -10.95
CA GLY A 64 -4.76 0.65 -12.23
C GLY A 64 -3.70 -0.40 -12.54
N MET A 65 -3.97 -1.22 -13.57
CA MET A 65 -3.04 -2.20 -14.08
C MET A 65 -2.83 -1.99 -15.57
N LEU A 66 -1.56 -2.07 -16.01
CA LEU A 66 -1.28 -2.09 -17.44
C LEU A 66 -1.91 -3.34 -18.09
N PRO A 67 -2.35 -3.25 -19.36
CA PRO A 67 -2.95 -4.38 -20.05
C PRO A 67 -2.12 -5.67 -20.05
N ARG A 68 -0.80 -5.55 -20.01
CA ARG A 68 0.15 -6.67 -19.98
C ARG A 68 0.88 -6.76 -18.64
N ALA A 69 0.29 -6.24 -17.57
CA ALA A 69 0.79 -6.50 -16.22
C ALA A 69 0.66 -7.97 -15.81
N THR A 70 -0.25 -8.70 -16.44
CA THR A 70 -0.50 -10.14 -16.26
C THR A 70 -0.08 -10.93 -17.51
N GLU A 71 0.01 -12.26 -17.40
CA GLU A 71 0.36 -13.16 -18.51
C GLU A 71 -0.58 -13.00 -19.71
N GLU A 72 -1.88 -12.88 -19.44
CA GLU A 72 -2.87 -12.55 -20.45
C GLU A 72 -3.15 -11.06 -20.51
N ARG A 73 -3.40 -10.56 -21.72
CA ARG A 73 -3.74 -9.15 -21.90
C ARG A 73 -5.14 -8.83 -21.40
N THR A 74 -5.23 -7.95 -20.44
CA THR A 74 -6.52 -7.39 -19.98
C THR A 74 -6.86 -6.09 -20.73
N PRO A 75 -8.13 -5.84 -21.08
CA PRO A 75 -8.52 -4.55 -21.67
C PRO A 75 -8.35 -3.41 -20.67
N ARG A 76 -7.97 -2.22 -21.15
CA ARG A 76 -7.94 -1.01 -20.29
C ARG A 76 -9.36 -0.69 -19.79
N GLU A 77 -9.49 -0.40 -18.50
CA GLU A 77 -10.79 -0.03 -17.89
C GLU A 77 -11.35 1.26 -18.50
N ALA A 78 -10.49 2.24 -18.82
CA ALA A 78 -10.90 3.46 -19.52
C ALA A 78 -11.58 3.18 -20.88
N ALA A 79 -11.15 2.15 -21.61
CA ALA A 79 -11.79 1.75 -22.87
C ALA A 79 -13.17 1.09 -22.66
N ARG A 80 -13.47 0.61 -21.44
CA ARG A 80 -14.77 0.04 -21.06
C ARG A 80 -15.74 1.11 -20.52
N GLY A 81 -15.28 2.34 -20.32
CA GLY A 81 -16.06 3.45 -19.79
C GLY A 81 -16.41 3.35 -18.30
N LYS A 82 -15.92 2.34 -17.60
CA LYS A 82 -16.10 2.19 -16.13
C LYS A 82 -14.97 1.40 -15.50
N GLN A 83 -14.65 1.72 -14.26
CA GLN A 83 -13.75 0.96 -13.41
C GLN A 83 -14.44 -0.28 -12.85
N SER A 84 -13.67 -1.34 -12.58
CA SER A 84 -14.18 -2.54 -11.93
C SER A 84 -14.41 -2.31 -10.44
N GLY A 85 -15.27 -3.13 -9.82
CA GLY A 85 -15.48 -3.09 -8.37
C GLY A 85 -14.18 -3.34 -7.60
N ARG A 86 -13.31 -4.24 -8.11
CA ARG A 86 -11.98 -4.50 -7.53
C ARG A 86 -11.10 -3.25 -7.56
N THR A 87 -11.04 -2.54 -8.67
CA THR A 87 -10.25 -1.30 -8.80
C THR A 87 -10.73 -0.25 -7.80
N LEU A 88 -12.03 -0.02 -7.71
CA LEU A 88 -12.62 0.95 -6.76
C LEU A 88 -12.38 0.55 -5.30
N GLU A 89 -12.44 -0.73 -4.98
CA GLU A 89 -12.15 -1.25 -3.64
C GLU A 89 -10.69 -0.99 -3.25
N ILE A 90 -9.73 -1.30 -4.14
CA ILE A 90 -8.30 -1.10 -3.90
C ILE A 90 -7.97 0.39 -3.76
N GLN A 91 -8.52 1.26 -4.59
CA GLN A 91 -8.39 2.71 -4.46
C GLN A 91 -8.81 3.18 -3.05
N ARG A 92 -9.99 2.75 -2.59
CA ARG A 92 -10.49 3.12 -1.26
C ARG A 92 -9.60 2.58 -0.13
N LEU A 93 -9.07 1.39 -0.28
CA LEU A 93 -8.14 0.76 0.66
C LEU A 93 -6.84 1.55 0.77
N ILE A 94 -6.19 1.88 -0.35
CA ILE A 94 -4.95 2.68 -0.37
C ILE A 94 -5.20 4.04 0.29
N GLY A 95 -6.22 4.78 -0.15
CA GLY A 95 -6.54 6.10 0.40
C GLY A 95 -6.81 6.07 1.90
N ARG A 96 -7.56 5.07 2.40
CA ARG A 96 -7.84 4.88 3.82
C ARG A 96 -6.56 4.60 4.60
N SER A 97 -5.70 3.74 4.08
CA SER A 97 -4.44 3.36 4.71
C SER A 97 -3.52 4.56 4.92
N LEU A 98 -3.40 5.42 3.91
CA LEU A 98 -2.56 6.61 3.98
C LEU A 98 -3.17 7.69 4.90
N ARG A 99 -4.49 7.88 4.87
CA ARG A 99 -5.15 8.82 5.80
C ARG A 99 -5.01 8.41 7.26
N ALA A 100 -4.92 7.12 7.56
CA ALA A 100 -4.75 6.63 8.94
C ALA A 100 -3.42 7.09 9.57
N VAL A 101 -2.43 7.46 8.75
CA VAL A 101 -1.10 7.89 9.19
C VAL A 101 -0.78 9.35 8.80
N THR A 102 -1.80 10.11 8.38
CA THR A 102 -1.65 11.52 7.99
C THR A 102 -2.47 12.43 8.90
N ASP A 103 -1.83 13.44 9.47
CA ASP A 103 -2.49 14.56 10.13
C ASP A 103 -3.12 15.47 9.08
N GLN A 104 -4.44 15.36 8.91
CA GLN A 104 -5.17 16.12 7.90
C GLN A 104 -5.21 17.63 8.23
N GLU A 105 -5.15 18.01 9.50
CA GLU A 105 -5.09 19.43 9.92
C GLU A 105 -3.69 19.99 9.63
N GLY A 106 -2.65 19.23 9.92
CA GLY A 106 -1.28 19.58 9.59
C GLY A 106 -1.02 19.72 8.07
N LEU A 107 -1.75 18.98 7.24
CA LEU A 107 -1.73 19.11 5.77
C LEU A 107 -2.40 20.40 5.30
N GLY A 108 -3.41 20.90 6.03
CA GLY A 108 -4.23 22.05 5.62
C GLY A 108 -5.07 21.75 4.36
N GLU A 109 -5.81 22.71 3.85
CA GLU A 109 -6.72 22.50 2.71
C GLU A 109 -5.98 22.23 1.38
N ARG A 110 -5.30 21.08 1.33
CA ARG A 110 -4.64 20.51 0.13
C ARG A 110 -5.12 19.10 -0.12
N THR A 111 -5.15 18.71 -1.38
CA THR A 111 -5.42 17.33 -1.77
C THR A 111 -4.14 16.67 -2.25
N VAL A 112 -3.83 15.50 -1.72
CA VAL A 112 -2.78 14.63 -2.26
C VAL A 112 -3.43 13.52 -3.05
N TRP A 113 -3.09 13.46 -4.33
CA TRP A 113 -3.47 12.38 -5.24
C TRP A 113 -2.36 11.35 -5.27
N ILE A 114 -2.73 10.12 -4.98
CA ILE A 114 -1.81 8.98 -5.06
C ILE A 114 -2.24 8.12 -6.25
N ASP A 115 -1.34 7.97 -7.21
CA ASP A 115 -1.57 7.09 -8.35
C ASP A 115 -0.71 5.84 -8.21
N CYS A 116 -1.33 4.67 -8.34
CA CYS A 116 -0.65 3.38 -8.26
C CYS A 116 -0.89 2.59 -9.56
N ASP A 117 0.14 2.51 -10.38
CA ASP A 117 0.12 1.80 -11.65
C ASP A 117 0.90 0.50 -11.59
N VAL A 118 0.18 -0.62 -11.63
CA VAL A 118 0.81 -1.95 -11.67
C VAL A 118 1.34 -2.20 -13.07
N ILE A 119 2.66 -2.29 -13.20
CA ILE A 119 3.33 -2.57 -14.48
C ILE A 119 3.61 -4.07 -14.67
N GLN A 120 3.70 -4.81 -13.56
CA GLN A 120 3.80 -6.27 -13.56
C GLN A 120 3.16 -6.81 -12.28
N ALA A 121 2.33 -7.85 -12.40
CA ALA A 121 1.57 -8.46 -11.32
C ALA A 121 1.98 -9.93 -11.11
N ASP A 122 2.35 -10.26 -9.87
CA ASP A 122 2.67 -11.61 -9.42
C ASP A 122 2.21 -11.79 -7.95
N GLY A 123 0.91 -11.57 -7.70
CA GLY A 123 0.35 -11.54 -6.34
C GLY A 123 0.72 -10.27 -5.55
N GLY A 124 -0.09 -9.92 -4.55
CA GLY A 124 0.17 -8.82 -3.62
C GLY A 124 0.22 -7.42 -4.23
N THR A 125 -0.46 -7.15 -5.36
CA THR A 125 -0.40 -5.83 -6.01
C THR A 125 -0.98 -4.72 -5.13
N ARG A 126 -2.08 -4.96 -4.41
CA ARG A 126 -2.70 -4.00 -3.50
C ARG A 126 -1.81 -3.67 -2.30
N THR A 127 -1.15 -4.67 -1.74
CA THR A 127 -0.26 -4.50 -0.57
C THR A 127 1.04 -3.80 -0.95
N ALA A 128 1.61 -4.13 -2.10
CA ALA A 128 2.74 -3.41 -2.67
C ALA A 128 2.39 -1.94 -2.97
N SER A 129 1.17 -1.69 -3.53
CA SER A 129 0.69 -0.32 -3.78
C SER A 129 0.61 0.51 -2.49
N ILE A 130 0.04 -0.02 -1.40
CA ILE A 130 -0.03 0.69 -0.11
C ILE A 130 1.38 1.00 0.41
N THR A 131 2.27 0.01 0.38
CA THR A 131 3.64 0.13 0.90
C THR A 131 4.47 1.13 0.10
N GLY A 132 4.35 1.11 -1.24
CA GLY A 132 5.02 2.07 -2.12
C GLY A 132 4.39 3.46 -2.07
N ALA A 133 3.07 3.54 -2.05
CA ALA A 133 2.33 4.80 -1.95
C ALA A 133 2.69 5.60 -0.69
N PHE A 134 2.92 4.92 0.44
CA PHE A 134 3.40 5.59 1.64
C PHE A 134 4.75 6.26 1.43
N VAL A 135 5.69 5.60 0.75
CA VAL A 135 7.01 6.18 0.46
C VAL A 135 6.89 7.38 -0.49
N ALA A 136 6.06 7.27 -1.53
CA ALA A 136 5.80 8.39 -2.44
C ALA A 136 5.17 9.59 -1.71
N LEU A 137 4.19 9.35 -0.83
CA LEU A 137 3.56 10.37 0.00
C LEU A 137 4.58 11.05 0.93
N ALA A 138 5.46 10.27 1.57
CA ALA A 138 6.49 10.78 2.46
C ALA A 138 7.48 11.69 1.72
N LEU A 139 7.94 11.28 0.54
CA LEU A 139 8.82 12.07 -0.31
C LEU A 139 8.15 13.38 -0.75
N ALA A 140 6.87 13.35 -1.12
CA ALA A 140 6.12 14.56 -1.47
C ALA A 140 6.07 15.54 -0.29
N PHE A 141 5.76 15.07 0.92
CA PHE A 141 5.72 15.93 2.10
C PHE A 141 7.10 16.52 2.46
N GLU A 142 8.17 15.73 2.32
CA GLU A 142 9.54 16.25 2.52
C GLU A 142 9.86 17.38 1.54
N ARG A 143 9.47 17.27 0.27
CA ARG A 143 9.65 18.35 -0.71
C ARG A 143 8.83 19.60 -0.37
N LEU A 144 7.60 19.44 0.10
CA LEU A 144 6.77 20.57 0.52
C LEU A 144 7.35 21.26 1.76
N VAL A 145 7.93 20.52 2.69
CA VAL A 145 8.62 21.07 3.85
C VAL A 145 9.89 21.81 3.40
N ALA A 146 10.69 21.21 2.53
CA ALA A 146 11.90 21.84 1.99
C ALA A 146 11.61 23.13 1.20
N ALA A 147 10.46 23.19 0.51
CA ALA A 147 9.97 24.38 -0.19
C ALA A 147 9.33 25.44 0.74
N GLY A 148 9.21 25.16 2.05
CA GLY A 148 8.56 26.07 3.01
C GLY A 148 7.03 26.14 2.89
N ILE A 149 6.41 25.25 2.11
CA ILE A 149 4.95 25.16 1.93
C ILE A 149 4.29 24.54 3.17
N LEU A 150 4.92 23.53 3.75
CA LEU A 150 4.55 22.94 5.03
C LEU A 150 5.57 23.27 6.09
N LYS A 151 5.12 23.51 7.33
CA LYS A 151 6.02 23.77 8.49
C LYS A 151 6.75 22.51 8.94
N SER A 152 6.08 21.36 8.84
CA SER A 152 6.61 20.05 9.20
C SER A 152 5.85 18.98 8.42
N SER A 153 6.40 17.78 8.33
CA SER A 153 5.72 16.65 7.71
C SER A 153 4.43 16.34 8.48
N PRO A 154 3.28 16.21 7.80
CA PRO A 154 2.02 15.82 8.42
C PRO A 154 1.91 14.31 8.68
N LEU A 155 2.96 13.52 8.44
CA LEU A 155 2.96 12.10 8.77
C LEU A 155 3.05 11.90 10.29
N ILE A 156 2.16 11.09 10.84
CA ILE A 156 2.11 10.72 12.26
C ILE A 156 2.65 9.33 12.55
N ASP A 157 2.74 8.49 11.53
CA ASP A 157 3.33 7.13 11.58
C ASP A 157 3.62 6.66 10.15
N SER A 158 4.26 5.49 10.02
CA SER A 158 4.35 4.75 8.76
C SER A 158 3.17 3.80 8.58
N VAL A 159 2.95 3.33 7.35
CA VAL A 159 1.98 2.28 7.03
C VAL A 159 2.55 1.35 5.98
N ALA A 160 2.36 0.05 6.18
CA ALA A 160 2.71 -0.97 5.20
C ALA A 160 1.65 -2.08 5.19
N ALA A 161 1.66 -2.88 4.14
CA ALA A 161 0.72 -3.97 3.96
C ALA A 161 1.40 -5.22 3.38
N THR A 162 0.91 -6.38 3.76
CA THR A 162 1.32 -7.66 3.18
C THR A 162 0.14 -8.61 3.01
N SER A 163 0.29 -9.58 2.14
CA SER A 163 -0.63 -10.72 2.05
C SER A 163 -0.11 -11.88 2.89
N VAL A 164 -1.04 -12.63 3.45
CA VAL A 164 -0.80 -13.92 4.09
C VAL A 164 -1.94 -14.86 3.71
N GLY A 165 -1.72 -16.16 3.75
CA GLY A 165 -2.80 -17.09 3.43
C GLY A 165 -2.48 -18.50 3.84
N ILE A 166 -3.46 -19.39 3.70
CA ILE A 166 -3.30 -20.83 3.91
C ILE A 166 -3.25 -21.49 2.54
N VAL A 167 -2.16 -22.19 2.27
CA VAL A 167 -1.93 -22.95 1.03
C VAL A 167 -1.40 -24.33 1.40
N ASP A 168 -2.06 -25.39 0.97
CA ASP A 168 -1.74 -26.77 1.30
C ASP A 168 -1.60 -26.94 2.85
N ASP A 169 -2.62 -26.52 3.61
CA ASP A 169 -2.70 -26.52 5.08
C ASP A 169 -1.55 -25.77 5.81
N ARG A 170 -0.84 -24.88 5.16
CA ARG A 170 0.25 -24.10 5.75
C ARG A 170 0.01 -22.60 5.64
N ALA A 171 0.21 -21.90 6.74
CA ALA A 171 0.23 -20.44 6.77
C ALA A 171 1.50 -19.92 6.06
N LEU A 172 1.34 -19.06 5.05
CA LEU A 172 2.41 -18.48 4.25
C LEU A 172 2.36 -16.96 4.29
N LEU A 173 3.54 -16.35 4.36
CA LEU A 173 3.73 -14.90 4.24
C LEU A 173 4.00 -14.52 2.79
N ASP A 174 3.42 -13.40 2.33
CA ASP A 174 3.67 -12.79 1.02
C ASP A 174 3.44 -13.77 -0.13
N LEU A 175 2.17 -13.99 -0.46
CA LEU A 175 1.76 -14.92 -1.50
C LEU A 175 2.15 -14.41 -2.89
N ALA A 176 2.88 -15.23 -3.66
CA ALA A 176 3.01 -15.06 -5.10
C ALA A 176 1.72 -15.48 -5.80
N TYR A 177 1.50 -15.08 -7.05
CA TYR A 177 0.25 -15.36 -7.78
C TYR A 177 -0.11 -16.85 -7.83
N GLU A 178 0.88 -17.73 -8.03
CA GLU A 178 0.67 -19.17 -8.03
C GLU A 178 0.14 -19.70 -6.69
N GLU A 179 0.54 -19.10 -5.57
CA GLU A 179 0.06 -19.44 -4.23
C GLU A 179 -1.31 -18.80 -3.96
N ASP A 180 -1.46 -17.50 -4.28
CA ASP A 180 -2.68 -16.72 -4.10
C ASP A 180 -3.88 -17.35 -4.84
N SER A 181 -3.66 -17.79 -6.09
CA SER A 181 -4.71 -18.37 -6.94
C SER A 181 -5.27 -19.72 -6.47
N ARG A 182 -4.59 -20.40 -5.55
CA ARG A 182 -4.99 -21.69 -4.98
C ARG A 182 -5.08 -21.68 -3.45
N ALA A 183 -4.97 -20.49 -2.86
CA ALA A 183 -5.06 -20.33 -1.42
C ALA A 183 -6.45 -20.75 -0.91
N GLU A 184 -6.49 -21.55 0.14
CA GLU A 184 -7.71 -21.90 0.86
C GLU A 184 -8.25 -20.71 1.65
N VAL A 185 -7.35 -19.87 2.12
CA VAL A 185 -7.61 -18.60 2.81
C VAL A 185 -6.65 -17.56 2.27
N ASP A 186 -7.18 -16.44 1.75
CA ASP A 186 -6.44 -15.24 1.39
C ASP A 186 -6.71 -14.13 2.41
N MET A 187 -5.66 -13.52 2.92
CA MET A 187 -5.78 -12.41 3.86
C MET A 187 -4.78 -11.30 3.50
N ASN A 188 -5.30 -10.07 3.44
CA ASN A 188 -4.51 -8.87 3.28
C ASN A 188 -4.56 -8.05 4.57
N VAL A 189 -3.41 -7.67 5.10
CA VAL A 189 -3.29 -6.96 6.38
C VAL A 189 -2.55 -5.65 6.16
N VAL A 190 -3.12 -4.58 6.70
CA VAL A 190 -2.52 -3.23 6.71
C VAL A 190 -2.30 -2.82 8.16
N MET A 191 -1.07 -2.44 8.50
CA MET A 191 -0.71 -1.98 9.84
C MET A 191 0.12 -0.70 9.79
N THR A 192 0.02 0.08 10.87
CA THR A 192 0.93 1.20 11.12
C THR A 192 2.28 0.72 11.65
N GLY A 193 3.28 1.59 11.63
CA GLY A 193 4.62 1.31 12.15
C GLY A 193 4.66 1.03 13.65
N ASP A 194 3.67 1.55 14.40
CA ASP A 194 3.45 1.27 15.84
C ASP A 194 2.71 -0.05 16.10
N GLY A 195 2.36 -0.79 15.03
CA GLY A 195 1.74 -2.11 15.13
C GLY A 195 0.21 -2.11 15.28
N HIS A 196 -0.47 -1.01 14.99
CA HIS A 196 -1.92 -0.96 14.99
C HIS A 196 -2.50 -1.38 13.64
N PHE A 197 -3.59 -2.13 13.66
CA PHE A 197 -4.29 -2.52 12.44
C PHE A 197 -5.07 -1.34 11.84
N VAL A 198 -4.89 -1.13 10.54
CA VAL A 198 -5.69 -0.20 9.75
C VAL A 198 -6.82 -0.95 9.05
N GLU A 199 -6.50 -2.11 8.48
CA GLU A 199 -7.48 -2.96 7.82
C GLU A 199 -7.02 -4.43 7.81
N ILE A 200 -7.99 -5.33 7.93
CA ILE A 200 -7.83 -6.77 7.78
C ILE A 200 -8.92 -7.23 6.82
N GLN A 201 -8.52 -7.78 5.68
CA GLN A 201 -9.42 -8.42 4.72
C GLN A 201 -9.06 -9.91 4.67
N ALA A 202 -9.98 -10.78 5.02
CA ALA A 202 -9.76 -12.22 5.02
C ALA A 202 -10.93 -12.92 4.33
N THR A 203 -10.64 -13.81 3.41
CA THR A 203 -11.60 -14.58 2.64
C THR A 203 -11.24 -16.05 2.66
N ALA A 204 -12.23 -16.89 2.96
CA ALA A 204 -12.13 -18.33 2.82
C ALA A 204 -12.60 -18.73 1.41
N GLU A 205 -11.68 -19.19 0.57
CA GLU A 205 -12.00 -19.58 -0.81
C GLU A 205 -12.35 -21.07 -0.93
N GLY A 206 -11.77 -21.93 -0.10
CA GLY A 206 -12.00 -23.38 -0.13
C GLY A 206 -12.69 -23.92 1.11
N ARG A 207 -12.28 -23.48 2.30
CA ARG A 207 -12.82 -23.92 3.58
C ARG A 207 -12.81 -22.78 4.60
N ALA A 208 -13.75 -22.80 5.54
CA ALA A 208 -13.72 -21.87 6.67
C ALA A 208 -12.43 -22.07 7.48
N PHE A 209 -11.88 -20.99 8.02
CA PHE A 209 -10.70 -20.99 8.87
C PHE A 209 -11.06 -20.68 10.34
N SER A 210 -10.27 -21.23 11.25
CA SER A 210 -10.47 -21.11 12.68
C SER A 210 -9.89 -19.80 13.24
N GLY A 211 -10.28 -19.47 14.49
CA GLY A 211 -9.67 -18.34 15.21
C GLY A 211 -8.17 -18.53 15.49
N SER A 212 -7.69 -19.76 15.65
CA SER A 212 -6.24 -20.04 15.78
C SER A 212 -5.48 -19.78 14.49
N GLU A 213 -6.00 -20.24 13.35
CA GLU A 213 -5.42 -19.96 12.02
C GLU A 213 -5.38 -18.45 11.73
N MET A 214 -6.44 -17.72 12.11
CA MET A 214 -6.43 -16.25 12.00
C MET A 214 -5.33 -15.62 12.83
N GLN A 215 -5.09 -16.09 14.06
CA GLN A 215 -4.01 -15.58 14.93
C GLN A 215 -2.63 -15.84 14.32
N ASP A 216 -2.40 -17.03 13.78
CA ASP A 216 -1.15 -17.40 13.11
C ASP A 216 -0.90 -16.51 11.87
N LEU A 217 -1.93 -16.29 11.03
CA LEU A 217 -1.84 -15.41 9.88
C LEU A 217 -1.56 -13.95 10.28
N LEU A 218 -2.20 -13.45 11.32
CA LEU A 218 -1.94 -12.10 11.83
C LEU A 218 -0.53 -11.96 12.40
N ALA A 219 0.00 -12.98 13.07
CA ALA A 219 1.38 -12.98 13.58
C ALA A 219 2.40 -12.94 12.42
N LEU A 220 2.18 -13.73 11.36
CA LEU A 220 2.99 -13.70 10.14
C LEU A 220 2.92 -12.34 9.46
N ALA A 221 1.72 -11.78 9.29
CA ALA A 221 1.53 -10.47 8.68
C ALA A 221 2.28 -9.38 9.46
N ALA A 222 2.16 -9.39 10.80
CA ALA A 222 2.86 -8.42 11.65
C ALA A 222 4.38 -8.52 11.51
N ALA A 223 4.93 -9.71 11.37
CA ALA A 223 6.36 -9.91 11.15
C ALA A 223 6.79 -9.36 9.77
N GLY A 224 6.02 -9.64 8.72
CA GLY A 224 6.26 -9.11 7.38
C GLY A 224 6.17 -7.59 7.32
N ILE A 225 5.15 -7.00 7.94
CA ILE A 225 4.94 -5.55 7.96
C ILE A 225 6.05 -4.83 8.73
N ARG A 226 6.53 -5.37 9.84
CA ARG A 226 7.71 -4.81 10.53
C ARG A 226 8.90 -4.69 9.60
N ARG A 227 9.21 -5.76 8.83
CA ARG A 227 10.30 -5.73 7.87
C ARG A 227 10.08 -4.68 6.76
N LEU A 228 8.87 -4.58 6.21
CA LEU A 228 8.53 -3.54 5.23
C LEU A 228 8.72 -2.13 5.80
N THR A 229 8.32 -1.91 7.03
CA THR A 229 8.46 -0.63 7.73
C THR A 229 9.94 -0.27 7.99
N GLU A 230 10.77 -1.25 8.30
CA GLU A 230 12.22 -1.07 8.45
C GLU A 230 12.86 -0.61 7.13
N GLU A 231 12.49 -1.23 6.01
CA GLU A 231 12.96 -0.83 4.68
C GLU A 231 12.46 0.58 4.29
N GLN A 232 11.20 0.92 4.59
CA GLN A 232 10.68 2.28 4.39
C GLN A 232 11.48 3.31 5.21
N ARG A 233 11.76 3.02 6.49
CA ARG A 233 12.53 3.91 7.38
C ARG A 233 13.98 4.10 6.92
N ALA A 234 14.59 3.08 6.35
CA ALA A 234 15.95 3.17 5.82
C ALA A 234 16.06 4.13 4.62
N LEU A 235 14.96 4.30 3.88
CA LEU A 235 14.90 5.18 2.70
C LEU A 235 14.50 6.62 3.03
N LEU A 236 13.81 6.82 4.14
CA LEU A 236 13.14 8.08 4.44
C LEU A 236 13.80 8.77 5.65
N PRO A 237 14.29 10.02 5.51
CA PRO A 237 14.77 10.82 6.64
C PRO A 237 13.64 11.41 7.51
N VAL A 238 12.40 10.90 7.36
CA VAL A 238 11.18 11.47 7.93
C VAL A 238 11.17 11.39 9.45
N LYS A 239 10.93 12.53 10.09
CA LYS A 239 10.51 12.59 11.51
C LYS A 239 9.00 12.65 11.56
N PHE A 240 8.38 11.62 12.14
CA PHE A 240 6.95 11.64 12.37
C PHE A 240 6.56 12.73 13.38
N SER A 241 5.49 13.46 13.10
CA SER A 241 4.93 14.39 14.06
C SER A 241 4.29 13.61 15.23
N ALA A 242 4.45 14.08 16.46
CA ALA A 242 3.76 13.47 17.61
C ALA A 242 2.26 13.56 17.38
N ARG A 243 1.55 12.42 17.55
CA ARG A 243 0.07 12.44 17.58
C ARG A 243 -0.38 13.46 18.61
N ALA A 244 -1.16 14.46 18.21
CA ALA A 244 -2.01 15.21 19.14
C ALA A 244 -3.00 14.18 19.72
N ARG A 245 -2.85 13.84 21.02
CA ARG A 245 -3.76 12.96 21.75
C ARG A 245 -5.07 13.67 22.04
#